data_b06c9761f75dd1389a50258deef34f36
#
_entry.id   b06c9761f75dd1389a50258deef34f36
#
_cell.length_a   1.000
_cell.length_b   1.000
_cell.length_c   1.000
_cell.angle_alpha   90.00
_cell.angle_beta   90.00
_cell.angle_gamma   90.00
#
_symmetry.space_group_name_H-M   'P 1'
#
loop_
_entity.id
_entity.type
_entity.pdbx_description
1 polymer ?
#
loop_
_entity_poly.entity_id
_entity_poly.type
_entity_poly.pdbx_seq_one_letter_code
_entity_poly.pdbx_strand_id
1 'polypeptide(L)'
;VSCNTAFAEIGAEYVGPDYLIETAENFGFNKVIPFDIPVATSYFPQDFGKELSLVAPFEESSIEVSIVEDTPLLAQAAIGQYEVAATPLQMSLVASAIATEGSAPIPYLLKEVLNHKGEIESSSSNSVWRQVMEPSTAELLRTSMKEVVESGTAQRLIIDGLSIGAKTGTAQLSADNDATHAWIIGFAGYPDEPPAVAFAVFVEANSGAGEQTGGRTAAPIARDVLLEIFG
;
A
#
# COMPACT_ATOMS: atom_id res chain seq x y z
N VAL A 1 -5.20 -12.78 7.88
CA VAL A 1 -6.60 -12.31 7.93
C VAL A 1 -6.61 -10.79 7.89
N SER A 2 -7.46 -10.17 7.08
CA SER A 2 -7.60 -8.71 6.99
C SER A 2 -8.79 -8.28 7.88
N CYS A 3 -8.52 -7.99 9.15
CA CYS A 3 -9.55 -7.62 10.13
C CYS A 3 -9.68 -6.08 10.20
N ASN A 4 -10.64 -5.52 9.47
CA ASN A 4 -10.85 -4.07 9.42
C ASN A 4 -11.13 -3.46 10.79
N THR A 5 -11.95 -4.13 11.62
CA THR A 5 -12.29 -3.63 12.97
C THR A 5 -11.06 -3.45 13.83
N ALA A 6 -10.16 -4.44 13.87
CA ALA A 6 -8.94 -4.35 14.67
C ALA A 6 -7.99 -3.24 14.17
N PHE A 7 -7.83 -3.09 12.85
CA PHE A 7 -6.96 -2.03 12.32
C PHE A 7 -7.58 -0.64 12.44
N ALA A 8 -8.90 -0.51 12.34
CA ALA A 8 -9.60 0.73 12.59
C ALA A 8 -9.44 1.19 14.04
N GLU A 9 -9.62 0.28 15.00
CA GLU A 9 -9.41 0.52 16.43
C GLU A 9 -7.95 0.90 16.73
N ILE A 10 -6.98 0.10 16.25
CA ILE A 10 -5.55 0.39 16.43
C ILE A 10 -5.20 1.77 15.86
N GLY A 11 -5.67 2.07 14.65
CA GLY A 11 -5.38 3.35 14.01
C GLY A 11 -5.99 4.54 14.72
N ALA A 12 -7.24 4.43 15.17
CA ALA A 12 -7.95 5.53 15.80
C ALA A 12 -7.57 5.74 17.28
N GLU A 13 -7.34 4.67 18.04
CA GLU A 13 -7.19 4.76 19.49
C GLU A 13 -5.74 4.67 19.96
N TYR A 14 -4.86 3.98 19.21
CA TYR A 14 -3.48 3.74 19.64
C TYR A 14 -2.44 4.47 18.79
N VAL A 15 -2.65 4.59 17.46
CA VAL A 15 -1.72 5.28 16.56
C VAL A 15 -2.01 6.78 16.52
N GLY A 16 -3.28 7.13 16.35
CA GLY A 16 -3.75 8.51 16.27
C GLY A 16 -3.48 9.20 14.92
N PRO A 17 -4.05 10.42 14.74
CA PRO A 17 -4.04 11.11 13.45
C PRO A 17 -2.63 11.51 13.02
N ASP A 18 -1.81 12.07 13.93
CA ASP A 18 -0.50 12.61 13.60
C ASP A 18 0.43 11.55 13.02
N TYR A 19 0.52 10.38 13.66
CA TYR A 19 1.35 9.27 13.18
C TYR A 19 0.82 8.64 11.90
N LEU A 20 -0.51 8.57 11.71
CA LEU A 20 -1.10 8.08 10.47
C LEU A 20 -0.80 9.02 9.30
N ILE A 21 -0.96 10.34 9.50
CA ILE A 21 -0.65 11.37 8.51
C ILE A 21 0.85 11.34 8.19
N GLU A 22 1.71 11.37 9.21
CA GLU A 22 3.17 11.33 9.02
C GLU A 22 3.60 10.07 8.26
N THR A 23 3.06 8.91 8.63
CA THR A 23 3.36 7.64 7.96
C THR A 23 2.92 7.68 6.50
N ALA A 24 1.70 8.11 6.21
CA ALA A 24 1.21 8.25 4.84
C ALA A 24 2.08 9.21 4.01
N GLU A 25 2.48 10.35 4.58
CA GLU A 25 3.37 11.30 3.92
C GLU A 25 4.80 10.76 3.72
N ASN A 26 5.29 9.97 4.67
CA ASN A 26 6.58 9.29 4.51
C ASN A 26 6.54 8.29 3.35
N PHE A 27 5.43 7.61 3.15
CA PHE A 27 5.22 6.77 1.96
C PHE A 27 4.97 7.57 0.67
N GLY A 28 4.82 8.89 0.73
CA GLY A 28 4.67 9.77 -0.43
C GLY A 28 3.24 10.20 -0.76
N PHE A 29 2.26 9.87 0.07
CA PHE A 29 0.94 10.49 -0.04
C PHE A 29 1.05 12.01 0.16
N ASN A 30 0.16 12.76 -0.46
CA ASN A 30 0.16 14.23 -0.45
C ASN A 30 1.44 14.85 -1.05
N LYS A 31 2.29 14.07 -1.71
CA LYS A 31 3.54 14.50 -2.35
C LYS A 31 3.55 14.14 -3.83
N VAL A 32 4.23 14.96 -4.62
CA VAL A 32 4.46 14.65 -6.03
C VAL A 32 5.53 13.55 -6.13
N ILE A 33 5.21 12.47 -6.83
CA ILE A 33 6.18 11.41 -7.14
C ILE A 33 7.16 11.95 -8.19
N PRO A 34 8.48 11.87 -7.98
CA PRO A 34 9.48 12.24 -8.98
C PRO A 34 9.51 11.18 -10.11
N PHE A 35 8.74 11.41 -11.15
CA PHE A 35 8.59 10.49 -12.28
C PHE A 35 8.75 11.24 -13.60
N ASP A 36 9.17 10.55 -14.66
CA ASP A 36 9.48 11.15 -15.97
C ASP A 36 8.26 11.79 -16.65
N ILE A 37 7.07 11.36 -16.27
CA ILE A 37 5.81 11.91 -16.77
C ILE A 37 4.92 12.39 -15.62
N PRO A 38 4.03 13.36 -15.84
CA PRO A 38 3.08 13.80 -14.82
C PRO A 38 2.18 12.65 -14.36
N VAL A 39 2.05 12.50 -13.04
CA VAL A 39 1.17 11.51 -12.40
C VAL A 39 0.29 12.19 -11.36
N ALA A 40 -0.89 11.63 -11.12
CA ALA A 40 -1.76 12.11 -10.06
C ALA A 40 -1.13 11.88 -8.68
N THR A 41 -1.31 12.82 -7.78
CA THR A 41 -0.87 12.69 -6.39
C THR A 41 -1.88 11.86 -5.61
N SER A 42 -1.39 10.87 -4.88
CA SER A 42 -2.20 10.12 -3.92
C SER A 42 -2.52 11.01 -2.71
N TYR A 43 -3.68 10.82 -2.15
CA TYR A 43 -4.20 11.67 -1.07
C TYR A 43 -4.48 10.86 0.20
N PHE A 44 -4.08 11.40 1.34
CA PHE A 44 -4.46 10.98 2.67
C PHE A 44 -5.00 12.19 3.43
N PRO A 45 -6.16 12.09 4.12
CA PRO A 45 -6.72 13.21 4.89
C PRO A 45 -5.73 13.75 5.92
N GLN A 46 -5.71 15.08 6.09
CA GLN A 46 -4.77 15.77 6.98
C GLN A 46 -5.46 16.46 8.17
N ASP A 47 -6.78 16.37 8.26
CA ASP A 47 -7.56 16.98 9.33
C ASP A 47 -8.67 16.03 9.77
N PHE A 48 -8.68 15.71 11.05
CA PHE A 48 -9.68 14.86 11.71
C PHE A 48 -10.35 15.60 12.88
N GLY A 49 -10.33 16.94 12.84
CA GLY A 49 -10.89 17.77 13.89
C GLY A 49 -9.97 17.91 15.11
N LYS A 50 -10.49 18.54 16.16
CA LYS A 50 -9.71 18.81 17.37
C LYS A 50 -9.54 17.57 18.23
N GLU A 51 -8.40 17.50 18.91
CA GLU A 51 -8.17 16.50 19.93
C GLU A 51 -9.13 16.70 21.12
N LEU A 52 -9.83 15.64 21.48
CA LEU A 52 -10.72 15.58 22.63
C LEU A 52 -10.05 14.75 23.71
N SER A 53 -9.67 15.39 24.83
CA SER A 53 -9.15 14.67 26.00
C SER A 53 -10.31 13.94 26.69
N LEU A 54 -10.42 12.62 26.51
CA LEU A 54 -11.27 11.78 27.32
C LEU A 54 -10.43 11.15 28.44
N VAL A 55 -10.62 11.66 29.66
CA VAL A 55 -10.23 10.93 30.85
C VAL A 55 -11.26 9.83 31.06
N ALA A 56 -11.01 8.65 30.55
CA ALA A 56 -11.86 7.50 30.83
C ALA A 56 -11.69 7.10 32.29
N PRO A 57 -12.77 7.03 33.09
CA PRO A 57 -12.70 6.55 34.45
C PRO A 57 -12.72 5.01 34.46
N PHE A 58 -11.65 4.39 34.01
CA PHE A 58 -11.42 2.96 34.27
C PHE A 58 -10.36 2.83 35.36
N GLU A 59 -10.80 2.26 36.45
CA GLU A 59 -9.93 1.92 37.60
C GLU A 59 -8.81 0.97 37.11
N GLU A 60 -7.55 1.35 37.42
CA GLU A 60 -6.31 0.57 37.42
C GLU A 60 -5.39 0.60 36.17
N SER A 61 -5.70 1.26 35.06
CA SER A 61 -4.65 1.63 34.10
C SER A 61 -5.04 2.90 33.37
N SER A 62 -4.38 4.02 33.66
CA SER A 62 -4.53 5.26 32.93
C SER A 62 -3.83 5.15 31.56
N ILE A 63 -4.50 4.54 30.62
CA ILE A 63 -4.16 4.70 29.20
C ILE A 63 -4.87 5.99 28.79
N GLU A 64 -4.12 7.05 28.54
CA GLU A 64 -4.66 8.24 27.88
C GLU A 64 -5.02 7.86 26.45
N VAL A 65 -6.30 7.70 26.18
CA VAL A 65 -6.80 7.52 24.81
C VAL A 65 -7.03 8.91 24.24
N SER A 66 -6.22 9.31 23.27
CA SER A 66 -6.41 10.52 22.51
C SER A 66 -7.51 10.28 21.47
N ILE A 67 -8.64 10.96 21.63
CA ILE A 67 -9.75 10.89 20.67
C ILE A 67 -9.83 12.23 19.96
N VAL A 68 -10.11 12.20 18.67
CA VAL A 68 -10.39 13.40 17.86
C VAL A 68 -11.89 13.55 17.59
N GLU A 69 -12.35 14.75 17.24
CA GLU A 69 -13.76 15.03 16.92
C GLU A 69 -14.30 14.04 15.86
N ASP A 70 -13.51 13.76 14.82
CA ASP A 70 -13.87 12.88 13.72
C ASP A 70 -13.21 11.50 13.83
N THR A 71 -13.15 10.92 15.04
CA THR A 71 -12.64 9.55 15.26
C THR A 71 -13.23 8.50 14.29
N PRO A 72 -14.51 8.50 13.92
CA PRO A 72 -15.03 7.57 12.92
C PRO A 72 -14.37 7.72 11.54
N LEU A 73 -14.03 8.92 11.11
CA LEU A 73 -13.35 9.19 9.85
C LEU A 73 -11.89 8.76 9.93
N LEU A 74 -11.22 9.01 11.06
CA LEU A 74 -9.87 8.52 11.33
C LEU A 74 -9.80 6.99 11.27
N ALA A 75 -10.75 6.30 11.90
CA ALA A 75 -10.86 4.84 11.87
C ALA A 75 -11.05 4.29 10.45
N GLN A 76 -11.85 4.97 9.62
CA GLN A 76 -12.01 4.61 8.21
C GLN A 76 -10.74 4.89 7.40
N ALA A 77 -10.09 6.03 7.61
CA ALA A 77 -8.82 6.35 6.94
C ALA A 77 -7.72 5.36 7.30
N ALA A 78 -7.66 4.89 8.55
CA ALA A 78 -6.70 3.90 9.02
C ALA A 78 -6.77 2.54 8.28
N ILE A 79 -7.92 2.23 7.69
CA ILE A 79 -8.12 1.02 6.86
C ILE A 79 -8.16 1.34 5.35
N GLY A 80 -7.79 2.55 4.95
CA GLY A 80 -7.75 2.97 3.55
C GLY A 80 -9.11 3.25 2.92
N GLN A 81 -10.09 3.60 3.73
CA GLN A 81 -11.43 4.03 3.31
C GLN A 81 -11.58 5.55 3.45
N TYR A 82 -12.81 6.04 3.36
CA TYR A 82 -13.15 7.46 3.41
C TYR A 82 -12.51 8.21 2.22
N GLU A 83 -11.79 9.28 2.45
CA GLU A 83 -11.18 10.11 1.40
C GLU A 83 -9.79 9.63 0.96
N VAL A 84 -9.29 8.51 1.47
CA VAL A 84 -7.99 7.98 1.06
C VAL A 84 -8.03 7.58 -0.40
N ALA A 85 -7.19 8.23 -1.22
CA ALA A 85 -7.08 7.96 -2.64
C ALA A 85 -5.63 7.64 -3.03
N ALA A 86 -5.44 6.53 -3.74
CA ALA A 86 -4.11 6.08 -4.15
C ALA A 86 -4.05 5.75 -5.63
N THR A 87 -2.93 6.10 -6.27
CA THR A 87 -2.63 5.63 -7.62
C THR A 87 -1.99 4.24 -7.58
N PRO A 88 -2.15 3.40 -8.62
CA PRO A 88 -1.42 2.14 -8.71
C PRO A 88 0.11 2.32 -8.62
N LEU A 89 0.65 3.39 -9.20
CA LEU A 89 2.07 3.71 -9.09
C LEU A 89 2.48 3.92 -7.62
N GLN A 90 1.74 4.75 -6.87
CA GLN A 90 2.00 4.97 -5.44
C GLN A 90 1.99 3.65 -4.67
N MET A 91 1.00 2.79 -4.92
CA MET A 91 0.88 1.52 -4.21
C MET A 91 1.95 0.51 -4.62
N SER A 92 2.46 0.56 -5.85
CA SER A 92 3.63 -0.23 -6.25
C SER A 92 4.92 0.24 -5.56
N LEU A 93 5.07 1.56 -5.33
CA LEU A 93 6.20 2.10 -4.56
C LEU A 93 6.12 1.72 -3.08
N VAL A 94 4.92 1.65 -2.49
CA VAL A 94 4.72 1.10 -1.14
C VAL A 94 5.20 -0.36 -1.08
N ALA A 95 4.77 -1.20 -2.03
CA ALA A 95 5.21 -2.59 -2.12
C ALA A 95 6.73 -2.70 -2.36
N SER A 96 7.29 -1.83 -3.19
CA SER A 96 8.74 -1.76 -3.44
C SER A 96 9.52 -1.40 -2.19
N ALA A 97 9.06 -0.41 -1.41
CA ALA A 97 9.72 -0.04 -0.16
C ALA A 97 9.75 -1.19 0.85
N ILE A 98 8.65 -1.95 0.96
CA ILE A 98 8.61 -3.16 1.80
C ILE A 98 9.60 -4.21 1.27
N ALA A 99 9.69 -4.38 -0.05
CA ALA A 99 10.60 -5.33 -0.68
C ALA A 99 12.09 -4.97 -0.51
N THR A 100 12.44 -3.69 -0.34
CA THR A 100 13.79 -3.13 -0.37
C THR A 100 14.22 -2.49 0.95
N GLU A 101 14.05 -3.16 2.07
CA GLU A 101 14.50 -2.71 3.40
C GLU A 101 13.97 -1.31 3.80
N GLY A 102 12.77 -0.97 3.36
CA GLY A 102 12.13 0.29 3.67
C GLY A 102 12.47 1.47 2.76
N SER A 103 13.19 1.24 1.67
CA SER A 103 13.59 2.29 0.72
C SER A 103 12.65 2.34 -0.47
N ALA A 104 11.91 3.43 -0.66
CA ALA A 104 11.13 3.68 -1.88
C ALA A 104 12.06 4.20 -2.99
N PRO A 105 12.08 3.59 -4.19
CA PRO A 105 12.90 4.06 -5.30
C PRO A 105 12.30 5.28 -5.98
N ILE A 106 13.13 6.04 -6.71
CA ILE A 106 12.65 6.98 -7.73
C ILE A 106 12.24 6.14 -8.95
N PRO A 107 10.95 6.14 -9.33
CA PRO A 107 10.51 5.45 -10.53
C PRO A 107 10.97 6.21 -11.79
N TYR A 108 11.27 5.50 -12.86
CA TYR A 108 11.59 6.07 -14.17
C TYR A 108 11.13 5.16 -15.31
N LEU A 109 10.84 5.76 -16.46
CA LEU A 109 10.52 5.06 -17.73
C LEU A 109 11.69 5.16 -18.70
N LEU A 110 12.38 6.31 -18.69
CA LEU A 110 13.50 6.56 -19.59
C LEU A 110 14.78 6.00 -18.98
N LYS A 111 15.28 4.90 -19.52
CA LYS A 111 16.55 4.31 -19.10
C LYS A 111 17.73 5.11 -19.61
N GLU A 112 17.72 5.43 -20.89
CA GLU A 112 18.82 6.13 -21.57
C GLU A 112 18.27 7.04 -22.67
N VAL A 113 18.90 8.18 -22.87
CA VAL A 113 18.71 9.07 -24.02
C VAL A 113 19.99 9.06 -24.84
N LEU A 114 19.86 8.75 -26.13
CA LEU A 114 21.00 8.71 -27.03
C LEU A 114 20.96 9.94 -27.96
N ASN A 115 22.14 10.50 -28.25
CA ASN A 115 22.28 11.54 -29.24
C ASN A 115 22.22 10.95 -30.68
N HIS A 116 22.30 11.81 -31.70
CA HIS A 116 22.24 11.41 -33.10
C HIS A 116 23.39 10.51 -33.57
N LYS A 117 24.45 10.34 -32.76
CA LYS A 117 25.56 9.44 -33.02
C LYS A 117 25.45 8.10 -32.28
N GLY A 118 24.39 7.92 -31.49
CA GLY A 118 24.18 6.73 -30.66
C GLY A 118 24.98 6.73 -29.35
N GLU A 119 25.54 7.87 -28.95
CA GLU A 119 26.24 8.02 -27.67
C GLU A 119 25.22 8.38 -26.57
N ILE A 120 25.41 7.87 -25.35
CA ILE A 120 24.54 8.17 -24.21
C ILE A 120 24.68 9.66 -23.84
N GLU A 121 23.60 10.41 -23.95
CA GLU A 121 23.50 11.81 -23.53
C GLU A 121 23.05 11.92 -22.06
N SER A 122 22.11 11.07 -21.65
CA SER A 122 21.70 10.94 -20.25
C SER A 122 21.23 9.52 -19.95
N SER A 123 21.33 9.13 -18.69
CA SER A 123 20.83 7.82 -18.22
C SER A 123 20.19 7.94 -16.85
N SER A 124 19.14 7.18 -16.63
CA SER A 124 18.56 6.99 -15.30
C SER A 124 19.18 5.78 -14.62
N SER A 125 19.34 5.86 -13.32
CA SER A 125 19.85 4.77 -12.48
C SER A 125 18.93 4.60 -11.27
N ASN A 126 18.96 3.41 -10.68
CA ASN A 126 18.25 3.15 -9.45
C ASN A 126 18.75 4.09 -8.36
N SER A 127 17.86 4.90 -7.83
CA SER A 127 18.14 5.82 -6.74
C SER A 127 16.98 5.80 -5.75
N VAL A 128 17.29 6.05 -4.48
CA VAL A 128 16.32 6.09 -3.41
C VAL A 128 15.60 7.44 -3.43
N TRP A 129 14.29 7.42 -3.48
CA TRP A 129 13.47 8.60 -3.27
C TRP A 129 13.37 8.92 -1.78
N ARG A 130 13.02 7.91 -0.97
CA ARG A 130 12.79 8.05 0.47
C ARG A 130 13.11 6.77 1.22
N GLN A 131 13.64 6.91 2.44
CA GLN A 131 13.59 5.86 3.45
C GLN A 131 12.27 6.04 4.20
N VAL A 132 11.34 5.13 4.04
CA VAL A 132 9.96 5.28 4.55
C VAL A 132 9.71 4.48 5.83
N MET A 133 10.56 3.50 6.13
CA MET A 133 10.52 2.71 7.35
C MET A 133 11.88 2.11 7.66
N GLU A 134 12.06 1.66 8.90
CA GLU A 134 13.26 0.94 9.31
C GLU A 134 13.34 -0.45 8.63
N PRO A 135 14.55 -0.97 8.35
CA PRO A 135 14.72 -2.29 7.73
C PRO A 135 14.06 -3.44 8.50
N SER A 136 14.05 -3.37 9.83
CA SER A 136 13.39 -4.38 10.67
C SER A 136 11.88 -4.38 10.51
N THR A 137 11.27 -3.21 10.32
CA THR A 137 9.83 -3.07 10.04
C THR A 137 9.51 -3.63 8.65
N ALA A 138 10.35 -3.32 7.65
CA ALA A 138 10.20 -3.87 6.31
C ALA A 138 10.27 -5.41 6.29
N GLU A 139 11.21 -6.00 7.06
CA GLU A 139 11.34 -7.45 7.19
C GLU A 139 10.09 -8.10 7.82
N LEU A 140 9.56 -7.50 8.88
CA LEU A 140 8.32 -7.95 9.52
C LEU A 140 7.14 -7.92 8.54
N LEU A 141 7.02 -6.83 7.78
CA LEU A 141 5.98 -6.68 6.76
C LEU A 141 6.16 -7.69 5.61
N ARG A 142 7.40 -7.90 5.14
CA ARG A 142 7.69 -8.94 4.12
C ARG A 142 7.23 -10.31 4.57
N THR A 143 7.59 -10.71 5.78
CA THR A 143 7.19 -11.99 6.36
C THR A 143 5.67 -12.11 6.44
N SER A 144 5.00 -11.09 6.99
CA SER A 144 3.54 -11.07 7.10
C SER A 144 2.85 -11.11 5.73
N MET A 145 3.39 -10.41 4.72
CA MET A 145 2.83 -10.42 3.37
C MET A 145 3.02 -11.76 2.64
N LYS A 146 4.09 -12.51 2.94
CA LYS A 146 4.26 -13.88 2.45
C LYS A 146 3.20 -14.81 3.05
N GLU A 147 2.92 -14.72 4.35
CA GLU A 147 1.86 -15.49 5.00
C GLU A 147 0.47 -15.22 4.38
N VAL A 148 0.20 -13.99 3.92
CA VAL A 148 -1.05 -13.66 3.22
C VAL A 148 -1.20 -14.44 1.91
N VAL A 149 -0.09 -14.74 1.22
CA VAL A 149 -0.09 -15.57 0.01
C VAL A 149 -0.17 -17.05 0.37
N GLU A 150 0.58 -17.52 1.37
CA GLU A 150 0.65 -18.94 1.73
C GLU A 150 -0.65 -19.46 2.34
N SER A 151 -1.27 -18.68 3.23
CA SER A 151 -2.42 -19.15 4.03
C SER A 151 -3.56 -18.13 4.17
N GLY A 152 -3.41 -16.93 3.58
CA GLY A 152 -4.34 -15.83 3.74
C GLY A 152 -5.24 -15.55 2.54
N THR A 153 -5.51 -14.28 2.31
CA THR A 153 -6.48 -13.80 1.30
C THR A 153 -5.92 -13.78 -0.13
N ALA A 154 -4.60 -13.99 -0.31
CA ALA A 154 -3.93 -13.93 -1.62
C ALA A 154 -3.43 -15.29 -2.14
N GLN A 155 -3.98 -16.41 -1.69
CA GLN A 155 -3.55 -17.76 -2.10
C GLN A 155 -3.59 -18.00 -3.61
N ARG A 156 -4.40 -17.24 -4.36
CA ARG A 156 -4.44 -17.33 -5.83
C ARG A 156 -3.17 -16.82 -6.51
N LEU A 157 -2.27 -16.17 -5.77
CA LEU A 157 -0.95 -15.75 -6.24
C LEU A 157 0.12 -16.85 -6.15
N ILE A 158 -0.15 -17.97 -5.51
CA ILE A 158 0.86 -19.05 -5.38
C ILE A 158 1.35 -19.47 -6.76
N ILE A 159 2.67 -19.39 -6.95
CA ILE A 159 3.40 -19.86 -8.14
C ILE A 159 4.58 -20.68 -7.64
N ASP A 160 4.66 -21.93 -8.08
CA ASP A 160 5.74 -22.83 -7.69
C ASP A 160 7.10 -22.26 -8.12
N GLY A 161 8.06 -22.26 -7.21
CA GLY A 161 9.40 -21.75 -7.44
C GLY A 161 9.57 -20.24 -7.22
N LEU A 162 8.51 -19.51 -6.83
CA LEU A 162 8.60 -18.10 -6.49
C LEU A 162 8.29 -17.83 -5.01
N SER A 163 8.97 -16.85 -4.45
CA SER A 163 8.68 -16.24 -3.16
C SER A 163 7.86 -14.98 -3.38
N ILE A 164 6.59 -14.98 -2.99
CA ILE A 164 5.65 -13.88 -3.25
C ILE A 164 5.07 -13.40 -1.92
N GLY A 165 5.11 -12.09 -1.71
CA GLY A 165 4.39 -11.43 -0.62
C GLY A 165 3.35 -10.47 -1.17
N ALA A 166 2.15 -10.45 -0.59
CA ALA A 166 1.08 -9.60 -1.08
C ALA A 166 0.11 -9.14 0.02
N LYS A 167 -0.64 -8.07 -0.28
CA LYS A 167 -1.79 -7.61 0.52
C LYS A 167 -2.95 -7.29 -0.40
N THR A 168 -4.08 -7.91 -0.12
CA THR A 168 -5.34 -7.64 -0.82
C THR A 168 -6.05 -6.43 -0.23
N GLY A 169 -6.75 -5.68 -1.07
CA GLY A 169 -7.61 -4.58 -0.69
C GLY A 169 -8.97 -4.68 -1.37
N THR A 170 -9.98 -4.15 -0.68
CA THR A 170 -11.34 -3.99 -1.21
C THR A 170 -11.82 -2.62 -0.77
N ALA A 171 -11.96 -1.69 -1.72
CA ALA A 171 -12.36 -0.32 -1.43
C ALA A 171 -13.80 -0.08 -1.90
N GLN A 172 -14.67 0.35 -0.99
CA GLN A 172 -16.06 0.69 -1.30
C GLN A 172 -16.13 2.04 -2.01
N LEU A 173 -17.03 2.14 -3.00
CA LEU A 173 -17.28 3.41 -3.70
C LEU A 173 -18.11 4.39 -2.86
N SER A 174 -19.09 3.88 -2.13
CA SER A 174 -19.93 4.65 -1.22
C SER A 174 -20.66 3.70 -0.27
N ALA A 175 -21.23 4.25 0.82
CA ALA A 175 -22.01 3.47 1.79
C ALA A 175 -23.29 2.85 1.19
N ASP A 176 -23.82 3.43 0.12
CA ASP A 176 -25.07 3.01 -0.52
C ASP A 176 -24.87 2.10 -1.74
N ASN A 177 -23.62 1.71 -2.04
CA ASN A 177 -23.30 0.94 -3.24
C ASN A 177 -22.42 -0.26 -2.89
N ASP A 178 -22.89 -1.46 -3.18
CA ASP A 178 -22.15 -2.71 -2.99
C ASP A 178 -20.97 -2.90 -3.96
N ALA A 179 -20.81 -1.99 -4.93
CA ALA A 179 -19.69 -2.05 -5.87
C ALA A 179 -18.38 -1.67 -5.18
N THR A 180 -17.37 -2.49 -5.38
CA THR A 180 -16.07 -2.32 -4.74
C THR A 180 -14.93 -2.35 -5.76
N HIS A 181 -13.93 -1.52 -5.56
CA HIS A 181 -12.64 -1.64 -6.24
C HIS A 181 -11.86 -2.81 -5.66
N ALA A 182 -11.28 -3.64 -6.51
CA ALA A 182 -10.39 -4.71 -6.09
C ALA A 182 -8.92 -4.30 -6.23
N TRP A 183 -8.17 -4.42 -5.14
CA TRP A 183 -6.76 -4.09 -5.08
C TRP A 183 -5.91 -5.27 -4.66
N ILE A 184 -4.73 -5.40 -5.22
CA ILE A 184 -3.65 -6.21 -4.67
C ILE A 184 -2.32 -5.51 -4.93
N ILE A 185 -1.48 -5.44 -3.90
CA ILE A 185 -0.10 -5.00 -4.01
C ILE A 185 0.81 -6.12 -3.53
N GLY A 186 2.02 -6.15 -4.02
CA GLY A 186 2.97 -7.17 -3.58
C GLY A 186 4.33 -7.07 -4.24
N PHE A 187 5.13 -8.05 -3.96
CA PHE A 187 6.44 -8.25 -4.53
C PHE A 187 6.67 -9.74 -4.82
N ALA A 188 7.55 -10.03 -5.75
CA ALA A 188 7.90 -11.39 -6.13
C ALA A 188 9.38 -11.49 -6.51
N GLY A 189 9.95 -12.67 -6.32
CA GLY A 189 11.30 -13.04 -6.71
C GLY A 189 11.55 -14.52 -6.51
N TYR A 190 12.76 -15.00 -6.79
CA TYR A 190 13.15 -16.36 -6.48
C TYR A 190 13.38 -16.53 -4.97
N PRO A 191 13.18 -17.75 -4.43
CA PRO A 191 13.55 -18.07 -3.05
C PRO A 191 15.02 -17.73 -2.79
N ASP A 192 15.32 -17.20 -1.60
CA ASP A 192 16.66 -16.83 -1.15
C ASP A 192 17.33 -15.67 -1.92
N GLU A 193 16.60 -15.03 -2.83
CA GLU A 193 17.01 -13.81 -3.53
C GLU A 193 16.16 -12.60 -3.10
N PRO A 194 16.70 -11.37 -3.21
CA PRO A 194 15.89 -10.17 -3.04
C PRO A 194 14.73 -10.16 -4.05
N PRO A 195 13.56 -9.62 -3.68
CA PRO A 195 12.46 -9.47 -4.63
C PRO A 195 12.88 -8.72 -5.89
N ALA A 196 12.59 -9.29 -7.06
CA ALA A 196 12.94 -8.71 -8.35
C ALA A 196 11.87 -7.76 -8.90
N VAL A 197 10.61 -7.94 -8.48
CA VAL A 197 9.44 -7.19 -8.95
C VAL A 197 8.61 -6.74 -7.78
N ALA A 198 8.16 -5.48 -7.80
CA ALA A 198 7.06 -4.99 -6.98
C ALA A 198 5.90 -4.62 -7.90
N PHE A 199 4.68 -4.89 -7.46
CA PHE A 199 3.49 -4.69 -8.30
C PHE A 199 2.31 -4.13 -7.53
N ALA A 200 1.40 -3.48 -8.27
CA ALA A 200 0.06 -3.14 -7.83
C ALA A 200 -0.93 -3.42 -8.95
N VAL A 201 -2.02 -4.11 -8.65
CA VAL A 201 -3.13 -4.33 -9.58
C VAL A 201 -4.39 -3.71 -8.99
N PHE A 202 -5.02 -2.89 -9.79
CA PHE A 202 -6.28 -2.22 -9.50
C PHE A 202 -7.33 -2.63 -10.53
N VAL A 203 -8.47 -3.08 -10.05
CA VAL A 203 -9.64 -3.36 -10.89
C VAL A 203 -10.77 -2.45 -10.43
N GLU A 204 -11.16 -1.56 -11.32
CA GLU A 204 -12.20 -0.58 -11.04
C GLU A 204 -13.55 -1.28 -10.82
N ALA A 205 -14.32 -0.76 -9.86
CA ALA A 205 -15.69 -1.19 -9.64
C ALA A 205 -16.52 -0.92 -10.89
N ASN A 206 -17.30 -1.91 -11.31
CA ASN A 206 -18.20 -1.78 -12.43
C ASN A 206 -19.66 -1.95 -11.96
N SER A 207 -20.54 -1.06 -12.40
CA SER A 207 -21.98 -1.17 -12.12
C SER A 207 -22.51 -2.48 -12.70
N GLY A 208 -22.92 -3.41 -11.81
CA GLY A 208 -23.40 -4.74 -12.20
C GLY A 208 -22.43 -5.91 -11.99
N ALA A 209 -21.17 -5.66 -11.66
CA ALA A 209 -20.20 -6.72 -11.36
C ALA A 209 -20.34 -7.29 -9.93
N GLY A 210 -21.16 -6.66 -9.07
CA GLY A 210 -21.27 -7.03 -7.66
C GLY A 210 -19.99 -6.72 -6.86
N GLU A 211 -19.85 -7.35 -5.71
CA GLU A 211 -18.67 -7.21 -4.85
C GLU A 211 -17.44 -7.84 -5.51
N GLN A 212 -16.43 -7.03 -5.80
CA GLN A 212 -15.12 -7.46 -6.26
C GLN A 212 -14.12 -7.40 -5.10
N THR A 213 -13.31 -8.43 -4.95
CA THR A 213 -12.27 -8.45 -3.90
C THR A 213 -10.88 -8.64 -4.48
N GLY A 214 -9.88 -8.08 -3.81
CA GLY A 214 -8.48 -8.21 -4.24
C GLY A 214 -8.06 -9.65 -4.48
N GLY A 215 -8.41 -10.57 -3.57
CA GLY A 215 -8.05 -11.97 -3.69
C GLY A 215 -8.78 -12.75 -4.79
N ARG A 216 -9.99 -12.34 -5.17
CA ARG A 216 -10.77 -13.03 -6.21
C ARG A 216 -10.58 -12.42 -7.60
N THR A 217 -10.41 -11.10 -7.67
CA THR A 217 -10.42 -10.36 -8.94
C THR A 217 -9.01 -9.89 -9.32
N ALA A 218 -8.27 -9.22 -8.42
CA ALA A 218 -6.97 -8.67 -8.74
C ALA A 218 -5.82 -9.70 -8.66
N ALA A 219 -5.89 -10.67 -7.73
CA ALA A 219 -4.84 -11.67 -7.57
C ALA A 219 -4.63 -12.57 -8.80
N PRO A 220 -5.66 -13.07 -9.50
CA PRO A 220 -5.45 -13.83 -10.74
C PRO A 220 -4.72 -13.03 -11.82
N ILE A 221 -5.06 -11.73 -11.98
CA ILE A 221 -4.40 -10.85 -12.94
C ILE A 221 -2.93 -10.67 -12.58
N ALA A 222 -2.63 -10.40 -11.30
CA ALA A 222 -1.25 -10.30 -10.83
C ALA A 222 -0.48 -11.60 -11.08
N ARG A 223 -1.13 -12.76 -10.83
CA ARG A 223 -0.51 -14.08 -11.07
C ARG A 223 -0.14 -14.29 -12.53
N ASP A 224 -1.03 -13.97 -13.45
CA ASP A 224 -0.78 -14.14 -14.88
C ASP A 224 0.37 -13.24 -15.35
N VAL A 225 0.44 -11.98 -14.86
CA VAL A 225 1.57 -11.07 -15.13
C VAL A 225 2.89 -11.63 -14.57
N LEU A 226 2.88 -12.15 -13.35
CA LEU A 226 4.09 -12.73 -12.74
C LEU A 226 4.55 -13.99 -13.49
N LEU A 227 3.63 -14.81 -13.97
CA LEU A 227 3.97 -15.97 -14.81
C LEU A 227 4.65 -15.56 -16.12
N GLU A 228 4.23 -14.44 -16.73
CA GLU A 228 4.87 -13.92 -17.94
C GLU A 228 6.26 -13.34 -17.67
N ILE A 229 6.48 -12.75 -16.49
CA ILE A 229 7.78 -12.15 -16.11
C ILE A 229 8.82 -13.23 -15.76
N PHE A 230 8.41 -14.28 -15.06
CA PHE A 230 9.31 -15.31 -14.51
C PHE A 230 9.27 -16.65 -15.25
N GLY A 231 8.33 -16.85 -16.19
CA GLY A 231 8.18 -18.05 -17.02
C GLY A 231 8.84 -17.90 -18.35
#